data_0f53640d9cc45b1e5042aabd19a51468
#
_entry.id   0f53640d9cc45b1e5042aabd19a51468
#
_cell.length_a   1.000
_cell.length_b   1.000
_cell.length_c   1.000
_cell.angle_alpha   90.00
_cell.angle_beta   90.00
_cell.angle_gamma   90.00
#
_symmetry.space_group_name_H-M   'P 1'
#
loop_
_entity.id
_entity.type
_entity.pdbx_description
1 polymer ?
#
loop_
_entity_poly.entity_id
_entity_poly.type
_entity_poly.pdbx_seq_one_letter_code
_entity_poly.pdbx_strand_id
1 'polypeptide(L)'
;PAATRARPTTSLQMNFFDRFKRVAEANINNVLGKMEDPEKVLNQAVEDLQKDLVTIRQSYAEVMATQKRQQRQKDQADQLADEWYRRAQLALEKGDDELAREALSRKQQQVDASTSLDEQIAIQSDSLSKLYDSMTALESKISEARSMKDQYIARARTAKTATKVNDMLSSVSGTTSMD
;
A
#
# COMPACT_ATOMS: atom_id res chain seq x y z
N PRO A 1 26.87 14.76 -8.74
CA PRO A 1 26.24 13.91 -7.78
C PRO A 1 25.02 13.26 -8.39
N ALA A 2 25.08 11.93 -8.54
CA ALA A 2 24.11 11.12 -9.24
C ALA A 2 22.83 10.99 -8.42
N ALA A 3 21.70 11.40 -9.00
CA ALA A 3 20.38 11.14 -8.47
C ALA A 3 20.08 9.64 -8.63
N THR A 4 20.08 8.91 -7.52
CA THR A 4 19.65 7.52 -7.47
C THR A 4 18.14 7.47 -7.71
N ARG A 5 17.77 7.11 -8.94
CA ARG A 5 16.38 6.85 -9.34
C ARG A 5 15.90 5.61 -8.60
N ALA A 6 15.10 5.79 -7.53
CA ALA A 6 14.35 4.70 -6.91
C ALA A 6 13.40 4.11 -7.96
N ARG A 7 13.64 2.88 -8.40
CA ARG A 7 12.75 2.12 -9.29
C ARG A 7 11.50 1.75 -8.52
N PRO A 8 10.30 1.94 -9.06
CA PRO A 8 9.08 1.52 -8.40
C PRO A 8 9.03 -0.01 -8.38
N THR A 9 9.17 -0.57 -7.19
CA THR A 9 9.08 -2.02 -6.92
C THR A 9 7.68 -2.60 -7.21
N THR A 10 6.67 -1.75 -7.34
CA THR A 10 5.27 -2.11 -7.58
C THR A 10 5.02 -2.81 -8.93
N SER A 11 5.84 -2.55 -9.96
CA SER A 11 5.64 -3.15 -11.29
C SER A 11 6.07 -4.61 -11.38
N LEU A 12 7.04 -5.03 -10.59
CA LEU A 12 7.53 -6.42 -10.57
C LEU A 12 6.56 -7.35 -9.83
N GLN A 13 5.90 -6.87 -8.80
CA GLN A 13 4.94 -7.64 -8.00
C GLN A 13 3.58 -7.80 -8.69
N MET A 14 3.11 -6.79 -9.44
CA MET A 14 1.93 -6.95 -10.30
C MET A 14 2.12 -8.05 -11.34
N ASN A 15 3.32 -8.17 -11.94
CA ASN A 15 3.62 -9.23 -12.90
C ASN A 15 3.63 -10.63 -12.28
N PHE A 16 4.01 -10.77 -10.99
CA PHE A 16 4.00 -12.07 -10.30
C PHE A 16 2.57 -12.53 -9.98
N PHE A 17 1.73 -11.63 -9.49
CA PHE A 17 0.33 -11.95 -9.19
C PHE A 17 -0.49 -12.22 -10.46
N ASP A 18 -0.27 -11.48 -11.53
CA ASP A 18 -0.91 -11.72 -12.83
C ASP A 18 -0.44 -13.03 -13.47
N ARG A 19 0.83 -13.41 -13.25
CA ARG A 19 1.34 -14.76 -13.63
C ARG A 19 0.71 -15.84 -12.78
N PHE A 20 0.60 -15.62 -11.47
CA PHE A 20 -0.05 -16.53 -10.54
C PHE A 20 -1.53 -16.73 -10.89
N LYS A 21 -2.26 -15.64 -11.17
CA LYS A 21 -3.67 -15.68 -11.59
C LYS A 21 -3.83 -16.43 -12.93
N ARG A 22 -2.99 -16.17 -13.92
CA ARG A 22 -2.99 -16.88 -15.20
C ARG A 22 -2.67 -18.38 -15.07
N VAL A 23 -1.74 -18.73 -14.18
CA VAL A 23 -1.39 -20.12 -13.87
C VAL A 23 -2.53 -20.79 -13.11
N ALA A 24 -3.18 -20.09 -12.20
CA ALA A 24 -4.34 -20.56 -11.45
C ALA A 24 -5.58 -20.78 -12.33
N GLU A 25 -5.82 -19.92 -13.33
CA GLU A 25 -6.95 -20.00 -14.24
C GLU A 25 -6.72 -20.98 -15.40
N ALA A 26 -5.48 -21.13 -15.91
CA ALA A 26 -5.23 -21.87 -17.14
C ALA A 26 -4.94 -23.37 -16.97
N ASN A 27 -4.32 -23.82 -15.87
CA ASN A 27 -4.01 -25.25 -15.63
C ASN A 27 -3.43 -25.52 -14.23
N ILE A 28 -4.23 -25.29 -13.20
CA ILE A 28 -3.83 -25.58 -11.81
C ILE A 28 -3.31 -27.01 -11.65
N ASN A 29 -3.94 -27.98 -12.35
CA ASN A 29 -3.57 -29.39 -12.25
C ASN A 29 -2.21 -29.74 -12.91
N ASN A 30 -1.81 -29.00 -13.97
CA ASN A 30 -0.56 -29.33 -14.70
C ASN A 30 0.68 -28.62 -14.16
N VAL A 31 0.55 -27.43 -13.59
CA VAL A 31 1.70 -26.67 -13.08
C VAL A 31 2.01 -27.03 -11.63
N LEU A 32 0.97 -27.23 -10.84
CA LEU A 32 1.12 -27.57 -9.42
C LEU A 32 1.42 -29.07 -9.22
N GLY A 33 0.99 -29.95 -10.15
CA GLY A 33 1.40 -31.36 -10.15
C GLY A 33 2.88 -31.59 -10.44
N LYS A 34 3.60 -30.57 -10.92
CA LYS A 34 5.06 -30.57 -11.15
C LYS A 34 5.86 -29.89 -10.04
N MET A 35 5.20 -29.26 -9.05
CA MET A 35 5.85 -28.63 -7.90
C MET A 35 5.94 -29.62 -6.74
N GLU A 36 7.11 -29.72 -6.12
CA GLU A 36 7.34 -30.60 -4.97
C GLU A 36 6.46 -30.28 -3.76
N ASP A 37 6.09 -28.99 -3.55
CA ASP A 37 5.24 -28.56 -2.44
C ASP A 37 4.40 -27.30 -2.82
N PRO A 38 3.25 -27.50 -3.49
CA PRO A 38 2.39 -26.38 -3.90
C PRO A 38 1.82 -25.59 -2.74
N GLU A 39 1.57 -26.23 -1.60
CA GLU A 39 1.04 -25.57 -0.40
C GLU A 39 2.04 -24.55 0.15
N LYS A 40 3.31 -24.90 0.18
CA LYS A 40 4.39 -24.02 0.64
C LYS A 40 4.53 -22.79 -0.27
N VAL A 41 4.47 -22.97 -1.57
CA VAL A 41 4.55 -21.86 -2.54
C VAL A 41 3.38 -20.90 -2.40
N LEU A 42 2.16 -21.41 -2.21
CA LEU A 42 0.97 -20.60 -2.01
C LEU A 42 0.99 -19.85 -0.67
N ASN A 43 1.46 -20.50 0.39
CA ASN A 43 1.65 -19.86 1.69
C ASN A 43 2.66 -18.70 1.59
N GLN A 44 3.81 -18.93 0.96
CA GLN A 44 4.84 -17.91 0.77
C GLN A 44 4.30 -16.72 -0.01
N ALA A 45 3.54 -16.95 -1.09
CA ALA A 45 2.95 -15.87 -1.88
C ALA A 45 1.98 -15.01 -1.05
N VAL A 46 1.16 -15.61 -0.19
CA VAL A 46 0.27 -14.88 0.71
C VAL A 46 1.06 -14.08 1.74
N GLU A 47 2.12 -14.67 2.32
CA GLU A 47 2.99 -13.98 3.28
C GLU A 47 3.70 -12.77 2.67
N ASP A 48 4.18 -12.89 1.45
CA ASP A 48 4.86 -11.79 0.76
C ASP A 48 3.89 -10.64 0.47
N LEU A 49 2.67 -10.92 0.03
CA LEU A 49 1.62 -9.90 -0.13
C LEU A 49 1.27 -9.21 1.20
N GLN A 50 1.29 -9.95 2.31
CA GLN A 50 1.06 -9.37 3.64
C GLN A 50 2.20 -8.45 4.09
N LYS A 51 3.46 -8.81 3.80
CA LYS A 51 4.61 -7.94 4.06
C LYS A 51 4.53 -6.64 3.27
N ASP A 52 4.13 -6.75 1.99
CA ASP A 52 3.91 -5.58 1.14
C ASP A 52 2.82 -4.66 1.70
N LEU A 53 1.72 -5.24 2.19
CA LEU A 53 0.65 -4.48 2.82
C LEU A 53 1.13 -3.75 4.07
N VAL A 54 1.96 -4.38 4.90
CA VAL A 54 2.57 -3.74 6.08
C VAL A 54 3.44 -2.55 5.64
N THR A 55 4.26 -2.72 4.60
CA THR A 55 5.12 -1.66 4.08
C THR A 55 4.30 -0.47 3.56
N ILE A 56 3.22 -0.71 2.82
CA ILE A 56 2.35 0.36 2.32
C ILE A 56 1.65 1.08 3.49
N ARG A 57 1.18 0.35 4.49
CA ARG A 57 0.58 0.94 5.70
C ARG A 57 1.55 1.82 6.48
N GLN A 58 2.82 1.42 6.58
CA GLN A 58 3.86 2.24 7.21
C GLN A 58 4.09 3.53 6.41
N SER A 59 4.24 3.43 5.09
CA SER A 59 4.41 4.59 4.22
C SER A 59 3.21 5.55 4.31
N TYR A 60 1.99 5.02 4.35
CA TYR A 60 0.78 5.82 4.54
C TYR A 60 0.80 6.58 5.87
N ALA A 61 1.17 5.90 6.96
CA ALA A 61 1.25 6.51 8.28
C ALA A 61 2.32 7.60 8.35
N GLU A 62 3.49 7.40 7.72
CA GLU A 62 4.58 8.38 7.65
C GLU A 62 4.17 9.64 6.87
N VAL A 63 3.55 9.48 5.70
CA VAL A 63 3.08 10.60 4.89
C VAL A 63 1.98 11.36 5.63
N MET A 64 1.04 10.66 6.27
CA MET A 64 -0.03 11.27 7.08
C MET A 64 0.54 12.07 8.26
N ALA A 65 1.54 11.53 8.97
CA ALA A 65 2.18 12.21 10.08
C ALA A 65 2.91 13.49 9.61
N THR A 66 3.55 13.43 8.45
CA THR A 66 4.21 14.58 7.83
C THR A 66 3.21 15.65 7.40
N GLN A 67 2.12 15.26 6.75
CA GLN A 67 1.04 16.18 6.37
C GLN A 67 0.45 16.90 7.59
N LYS A 68 0.15 16.16 8.67
CA LYS A 68 -0.36 16.77 9.91
C LYS A 68 0.62 17.76 10.54
N ARG A 69 1.91 17.52 10.42
CA ARG A 69 2.96 18.44 10.91
C ARG A 69 2.98 19.72 10.06
N GLN A 70 2.94 19.58 8.73
CA GLN A 70 2.89 20.71 7.82
C GLN A 70 1.60 21.53 7.97
N GLN A 71 0.46 20.87 8.21
CA GLN A 71 -0.80 21.57 8.51
C GLN A 71 -0.66 22.44 9.75
N ARG A 72 -0.07 21.94 10.82
CA ARG A 72 0.17 22.75 12.03
C ARG A 72 1.13 23.92 11.78
N GLN A 73 2.15 23.72 10.95
CA GLN A 73 3.07 24.79 10.56
C GLN A 73 2.36 25.86 9.72
N LYS A 74 1.48 25.44 8.80
CA LYS A 74 0.63 26.34 8.03
C LYS A 74 -0.28 27.16 8.94
N ASP A 75 -0.98 26.50 9.86
CA ASP A 75 -1.88 27.18 10.82
C ASP A 75 -1.11 28.21 11.68
N GLN A 76 0.13 27.91 12.07
CA GLN A 76 0.99 28.87 12.78
C GLN A 76 1.40 30.05 11.90
N ALA A 77 1.77 29.80 10.64
CA ALA A 77 2.12 30.86 9.70
C ALA A 77 0.91 31.80 9.45
N ASP A 78 -0.28 31.24 9.29
CA ASP A 78 -1.52 32.02 9.13
C ASP A 78 -1.81 32.88 10.37
N GLN A 79 -1.67 32.33 11.58
CA GLN A 79 -1.83 33.09 12.82
C GLN A 79 -0.81 34.22 12.93
N LEU A 80 0.46 33.97 12.60
CA LEU A 80 1.50 34.99 12.61
C LEU A 80 1.25 36.09 11.57
N ALA A 81 0.73 35.70 10.38
CA ALA A 81 0.34 36.67 9.36
C ALA A 81 -0.76 37.62 9.89
N ASP A 82 -1.76 37.08 10.57
CA ASP A 82 -2.83 37.85 11.18
C ASP A 82 -2.32 38.79 12.31
N GLU A 83 -1.42 38.31 13.14
CA GLU A 83 -0.77 39.11 14.18
C GLU A 83 0.03 40.29 13.59
N TRP A 84 0.82 40.02 12.53
CA TRP A 84 1.57 41.10 11.86
C TRP A 84 0.64 42.08 11.18
N TYR A 85 -0.49 41.65 10.64
CA TYR A 85 -1.47 42.53 10.08
C TYR A 85 -2.06 43.47 11.15
N ARG A 86 -2.43 42.96 12.32
CA ARG A 86 -2.91 43.78 13.45
C ARG A 86 -1.88 44.79 13.92
N ARG A 87 -0.60 44.39 13.97
CA ARG A 87 0.51 45.31 14.31
C ARG A 87 0.66 46.41 13.27
N ALA A 88 0.54 46.06 11.99
CA ALA A 88 0.56 47.07 10.92
C ALA A 88 -0.58 48.09 11.04
N GLN A 89 -1.79 47.64 11.34
CA GLN A 89 -2.95 48.53 11.58
C GLN A 89 -2.70 49.48 12.77
N LEU A 90 -2.18 48.94 13.88
CA LEU A 90 -1.87 49.74 15.05
C LEU A 90 -0.75 50.77 14.78
N ALA A 91 0.23 50.45 13.98
CA ALA A 91 1.31 51.36 13.59
C ALA A 91 0.74 52.52 12.73
N LEU A 92 -0.16 52.22 11.78
CA LEU A 92 -0.86 53.25 10.97
C LEU A 92 -1.70 54.15 11.83
N GLU A 93 -2.43 53.62 12.79
CA GLU A 93 -3.25 54.43 13.72
C GLU A 93 -2.38 55.42 14.55
N LYS A 94 -1.12 55.02 14.81
CA LYS A 94 -0.16 55.89 15.51
C LYS A 94 0.65 56.81 14.58
N GLY A 95 0.42 56.74 13.27
CA GLY A 95 1.14 57.53 12.27
C GLY A 95 2.56 57.08 12.00
N ASP A 96 2.91 55.84 12.36
CA ASP A 96 4.24 55.23 12.12
C ASP A 96 4.22 54.39 10.84
N ASP A 97 4.38 55.05 9.70
CA ASP A 97 4.32 54.41 8.39
C ASP A 97 5.50 53.44 8.15
N GLU A 98 6.65 53.67 8.77
CA GLU A 98 7.82 52.82 8.61
C GLU A 98 7.60 51.47 9.31
N LEU A 99 7.15 51.50 10.57
CA LEU A 99 6.81 50.33 11.34
C LEU A 99 5.65 49.54 10.68
N ALA A 100 4.67 50.22 10.09
CA ALA A 100 3.58 49.61 9.36
C ALA A 100 4.08 48.84 8.13
N ARG A 101 5.00 49.38 7.35
CA ARG A 101 5.62 48.73 6.19
C ARG A 101 6.43 47.50 6.60
N GLU A 102 7.21 47.60 7.68
CA GLU A 102 7.96 46.43 8.19
C GLU A 102 7.00 45.31 8.63
N ALA A 103 5.95 45.64 9.36
CA ALA A 103 4.93 44.70 9.79
C ALA A 103 4.24 44.01 8.60
N LEU A 104 3.89 44.73 7.55
CA LEU A 104 3.32 44.19 6.32
C LEU A 104 4.30 43.31 5.56
N SER A 105 5.60 43.64 5.53
CA SER A 105 6.62 42.80 4.96
C SER A 105 6.72 41.46 5.69
N ARG A 106 6.68 41.47 7.01
CA ARG A 106 6.68 40.26 7.83
C ARG A 106 5.41 39.43 7.64
N LYS A 107 4.25 40.10 7.55
CA LYS A 107 3.01 39.43 7.16
C LYS A 107 3.18 38.68 5.84
N GLN A 108 3.73 39.34 4.80
CA GLN A 108 3.90 38.74 3.49
C GLN A 108 4.78 37.50 3.56
N GLN A 109 5.88 37.54 4.32
CA GLN A 109 6.73 36.36 4.51
C GLN A 109 5.97 35.18 5.11
N GLN A 110 5.06 35.41 6.05
CA GLN A 110 4.24 34.34 6.63
C GLN A 110 3.19 33.81 5.65
N VAL A 111 2.59 34.68 4.85
CA VAL A 111 1.66 34.30 3.77
C VAL A 111 2.36 33.43 2.72
N ASP A 112 3.57 33.80 2.31
CA ASP A 112 4.35 33.05 1.34
C ASP A 112 4.73 31.66 1.91
N ALA A 113 5.10 31.59 3.18
CA ALA A 113 5.38 30.33 3.87
C ALA A 113 4.12 29.45 3.96
N SER A 114 2.97 30.00 4.30
CA SER A 114 1.69 29.31 4.34
C SER A 114 1.30 28.76 2.97
N THR A 115 1.45 29.56 1.91
CA THR A 115 1.15 29.15 0.53
C THR A 115 2.04 27.97 0.09
N SER A 116 3.34 28.04 0.39
CA SER A 116 4.26 26.93 0.08
C SER A 116 3.91 25.64 0.83
N LEU A 117 3.49 25.76 2.09
CA LEU A 117 3.04 24.61 2.88
C LEU A 117 1.73 24.02 2.32
N ASP A 118 0.82 24.86 1.85
CA ASP A 118 -0.45 24.45 1.25
C ASP A 118 -0.23 23.62 -0.02
N GLU A 119 0.69 24.05 -0.89
CA GLU A 119 1.10 23.30 -2.07
C GLU A 119 1.69 21.92 -1.70
N GLN A 120 2.55 21.87 -0.68
CA GLN A 120 3.13 20.61 -0.21
C GLN A 120 2.06 19.67 0.38
N ILE A 121 1.11 20.20 1.14
CA ILE A 121 -0.02 19.46 1.71
C ILE A 121 -0.88 18.87 0.59
N ALA A 122 -1.14 19.64 -0.48
CA ALA A 122 -1.90 19.15 -1.63
C ALA A 122 -1.20 17.98 -2.34
N ILE A 123 0.11 18.04 -2.55
CA ILE A 123 0.91 16.95 -3.12
C ILE A 123 0.86 15.70 -2.23
N GLN A 124 0.95 15.89 -0.92
CA GLN A 124 0.87 14.77 0.02
C GLN A 124 -0.52 14.15 0.08
N SER A 125 -1.58 14.96 -0.06
CA SER A 125 -2.95 14.48 -0.12
C SER A 125 -3.18 13.56 -1.33
N ASP A 126 -2.65 13.90 -2.50
CA ASP A 126 -2.67 13.05 -3.68
C ASP A 126 -1.89 11.73 -3.44
N SER A 127 -0.72 11.83 -2.82
CA SER A 127 0.08 10.66 -2.45
C SER A 127 -0.64 9.73 -1.47
N LEU A 128 -1.31 10.28 -0.46
CA LEU A 128 -2.12 9.52 0.50
C LEU A 128 -3.28 8.81 -0.18
N SER A 129 -3.97 9.47 -1.12
CA SER A 129 -5.04 8.83 -1.89
C SER A 129 -4.52 7.62 -2.66
N LYS A 130 -3.40 7.76 -3.37
CA LYS A 130 -2.78 6.66 -4.13
C LYS A 130 -2.32 5.50 -3.24
N LEU A 131 -1.76 5.81 -2.07
CA LEU A 131 -1.35 4.79 -1.09
C LEU A 131 -2.57 4.07 -0.52
N TYR A 132 -3.65 4.77 -0.24
CA TYR A 132 -4.91 4.19 0.23
C TYR A 132 -5.53 3.24 -0.81
N ASP A 133 -5.59 3.66 -2.07
CA ASP A 133 -6.11 2.83 -3.17
C ASP A 133 -5.24 1.58 -3.36
N SER A 134 -3.91 1.72 -3.29
CA SER A 134 -2.98 0.60 -3.36
C SER A 134 -3.14 -0.37 -2.19
N MET A 135 -3.37 0.14 -0.99
CA MET A 135 -3.63 -0.66 0.21
C MET A 135 -4.91 -1.47 0.07
N THR A 136 -6.00 -0.83 -0.36
CA THR A 136 -7.30 -1.48 -0.58
C THR A 136 -7.22 -2.55 -1.67
N ALA A 137 -6.55 -2.25 -2.78
CA ALA A 137 -6.33 -3.22 -3.86
C ALA A 137 -5.50 -4.43 -3.39
N LEU A 138 -4.49 -4.21 -2.55
CA LEU A 138 -3.66 -5.28 -2.01
C LEU A 138 -4.41 -6.13 -0.98
N GLU A 139 -5.24 -5.54 -0.13
CA GLU A 139 -6.13 -6.27 0.79
C GLU A 139 -7.09 -7.21 0.04
N SER A 140 -7.68 -6.73 -1.06
CA SER A 140 -8.53 -7.54 -1.93
C SER A 140 -7.75 -8.71 -2.54
N LYS A 141 -6.53 -8.45 -3.04
CA LYS A 141 -5.67 -9.50 -3.62
C LYS A 141 -5.23 -10.54 -2.59
N ILE A 142 -4.96 -10.14 -1.34
CA ILE A 142 -4.65 -11.07 -0.25
C ILE A 142 -5.85 -11.98 0.04
N SER A 143 -7.06 -11.42 0.07
CA SER A 143 -8.29 -12.20 0.26
C SER A 143 -8.52 -13.20 -0.87
N GLU A 144 -8.34 -12.79 -2.12
CA GLU A 144 -8.39 -13.69 -3.28
C GLU A 144 -7.35 -14.81 -3.21
N ALA A 145 -6.09 -14.45 -2.92
CA ALA A 145 -5.00 -15.43 -2.83
C ALA A 145 -5.23 -16.46 -1.73
N ARG A 146 -5.77 -16.04 -0.58
CA ARG A 146 -6.17 -16.96 0.50
C ARG A 146 -7.28 -17.90 0.06
N SER A 147 -8.33 -17.39 -0.56
CA SER A 147 -9.44 -18.21 -1.06
C SER A 147 -8.97 -19.23 -2.09
N MET A 148 -8.13 -18.83 -3.04
CA MET A 148 -7.54 -19.74 -4.03
C MET A 148 -6.66 -20.82 -3.37
N LYS A 149 -5.84 -20.44 -2.38
CA LYS A 149 -5.03 -21.36 -1.61
C LYS A 149 -5.89 -22.43 -0.94
N ASP A 150 -6.94 -22.01 -0.23
CA ASP A 150 -7.82 -22.91 0.52
C ASP A 150 -8.58 -23.86 -0.42
N GLN A 151 -9.06 -23.37 -1.55
CA GLN A 151 -9.70 -24.18 -2.59
C GLN A 151 -8.73 -25.19 -3.18
N TYR A 152 -7.50 -24.80 -3.42
CA TYR A 152 -6.46 -25.68 -3.95
C TYR A 152 -6.10 -26.81 -2.97
N ILE A 153 -5.87 -26.46 -1.71
CA ILE A 153 -5.57 -27.44 -0.65
C ILE A 153 -6.73 -28.42 -0.49
N ALA A 154 -7.98 -27.96 -0.53
CA ALA A 154 -9.16 -28.83 -0.47
C ALA A 154 -9.20 -29.80 -1.64
N ARG A 155 -8.98 -29.35 -2.89
CA ARG A 155 -8.92 -30.20 -4.09
C ARG A 155 -7.78 -31.22 -4.03
N ALA A 156 -6.59 -30.80 -3.60
CA ALA A 156 -5.44 -31.69 -3.46
C ALA A 156 -5.69 -32.81 -2.44
N ARG A 157 -6.33 -32.49 -1.32
CA ARG A 157 -6.73 -33.49 -0.30
C ARG A 157 -7.75 -34.49 -0.85
N THR A 158 -8.75 -34.00 -1.59
CA THR A 158 -9.78 -34.85 -2.21
C THR A 158 -9.16 -35.80 -3.26
N ALA A 159 -8.27 -35.30 -4.12
CA ALA A 159 -7.57 -36.11 -5.11
C ALA A 159 -6.71 -37.22 -4.45
N LYS A 160 -5.96 -36.85 -3.39
CA LYS A 160 -5.14 -37.81 -2.63
C LYS A 160 -5.99 -38.90 -1.96
N THR A 161 -7.17 -38.56 -1.46
CA THR A 161 -8.10 -39.54 -0.88
C THR A 161 -8.67 -40.44 -1.95
N ALA A 162 -9.07 -39.91 -3.11
CA ALA A 162 -9.57 -40.71 -4.24
C ALA A 162 -8.50 -41.71 -4.74
N THR A 163 -7.24 -41.32 -4.85
CA THR A 163 -6.14 -42.23 -5.22
C THR A 163 -6.00 -43.35 -4.22
N LYS A 164 -5.99 -43.04 -2.90
CA LYS A 164 -5.90 -44.09 -1.86
C LYS A 164 -7.06 -45.08 -1.90
N VAL A 165 -8.30 -44.61 -2.14
CA VAL A 165 -9.46 -45.49 -2.29
C VAL A 165 -9.32 -46.40 -3.52
N ASN A 166 -8.84 -45.84 -4.63
CA ASN A 166 -8.63 -46.61 -5.85
C ASN A 166 -7.54 -47.66 -5.67
N ASP A 167 -6.44 -47.33 -4.97
CA ASP A 167 -5.35 -48.28 -4.65
C ASP A 167 -5.84 -49.43 -3.73
N MET A 168 -6.69 -49.12 -2.74
CA MET A 168 -7.32 -50.12 -1.88
C MET A 168 -8.26 -51.07 -2.68
N LEU A 169 -9.07 -50.50 -3.57
CA LEU A 169 -9.97 -51.30 -4.43
C LEU A 169 -9.20 -52.20 -5.37
N SER A 170 -8.11 -51.72 -5.95
CA SER A 170 -7.25 -52.51 -6.84
C SER A 170 -6.53 -53.64 -6.08
N SER A 171 -6.12 -53.40 -4.83
CA SER A 171 -5.52 -54.45 -4.00
C SER A 171 -6.52 -55.53 -3.59
N VAL A 172 -7.77 -55.16 -3.31
CA VAL A 172 -8.84 -56.13 -2.99
C VAL A 172 -9.26 -56.95 -4.22
N SER A 173 -9.34 -56.33 -5.41
CA SER A 173 -9.65 -57.08 -6.65
C SER A 173 -8.54 -58.01 -7.11
N GLY A 174 -7.27 -57.71 -6.76
CA GLY A 174 -6.13 -58.58 -7.05
C GLY A 174 -6.07 -59.84 -6.20
N THR A 175 -6.68 -59.85 -5.02
CA THR A 175 -6.72 -61.02 -4.11
C THR A 175 -7.84 -62.01 -4.43
N THR A 176 -8.86 -61.61 -5.23
CA THR A 176 -10.00 -62.49 -5.59
C THR A 176 -9.75 -63.30 -6.88
N SER A 177 -8.56 -63.22 -7.49
CA SER A 177 -8.22 -63.89 -8.72
C SER A 177 -7.25 -65.11 -8.54
N MET A 178 -7.12 -65.60 -7.31
CA MET A 178 -6.31 -66.82 -7.02
C MET A 178 -7.18 -67.83 -6.26
N ASP A 179 -8.20 -68.41 -6.93
CA ASP A 179 -8.82 -69.69 -6.63
C ASP A 179 -9.24 -70.36 -7.91
#